data_6e24743f7f7090d523f89d5f2470870b
#
_entry.id   6e24743f7f7090d523f89d5f2470870b
#
_cell.length_a   1.000
_cell.length_b   1.000
_cell.length_c   1.000
_cell.angle_alpha   90.00
_cell.angle_beta   90.00
_cell.angle_gamma   90.00
#
_symmetry.space_group_name_H-M   'P 1'
#
loop_
_entity.id
_entity.type
_entity.pdbx_description
1 polymer ?
#
loop_
_entity_poly.entity_id
_entity_poly.type
_entity_poly.pdbx_seq_one_letter_code
_entity_poly.pdbx_strand_id
1 'polypeptide(L)'
;MRLSKRQINSKSPDIDKIESLCNSSFSDSDVVSFRKLRRKAKKDNVAFEAYYIEGNFCAISCIEFFEKFVYIHCISVYGRYRSKGIGSLILSDIRRRAGDVPVFAEIERSNENGTENLKELKILEFFAKNGFCDTGFSVGRRKNDFSLISDSYGFTAEEIFEICNGYSRGFYSPEIKVNR
;
A
#
# COMPACT_ATOMS: atom_id res chain seq x y z
N MET A 1 11.13 -19.80 6.32
CA MET A 1 11.69 -18.41 6.43
C MET A 1 10.91 -17.68 7.51
N ARG A 2 11.56 -17.18 8.55
CA ARG A 2 10.91 -16.44 9.66
C ARG A 2 11.07 -14.94 9.41
N LEU A 3 9.95 -14.23 9.25
CA LEU A 3 9.91 -12.79 9.09
C LEU A 3 9.63 -12.15 10.45
N SER A 4 10.48 -11.23 10.90
CA SER A 4 10.24 -10.39 12.07
C SER A 4 9.96 -8.96 11.63
N LYS A 5 9.26 -8.18 12.47
CA LYS A 5 8.92 -6.80 12.15
C LYS A 5 9.09 -5.87 13.35
N ARG A 6 9.33 -4.59 13.06
CA ARG A 6 9.46 -3.51 14.05
C ARG A 6 8.75 -2.26 13.54
N GLN A 7 8.08 -1.55 14.44
CA GLN A 7 7.50 -0.24 14.13
C GLN A 7 8.62 0.76 13.79
N ILE A 8 8.45 1.49 12.70
CA ILE A 8 9.40 2.51 12.25
C ILE A 8 9.19 3.80 13.04
N ASN A 9 10.26 4.31 13.62
CA ASN A 9 10.32 5.60 14.31
C ASN A 9 11.64 6.31 14.01
N SER A 10 11.88 7.48 14.63
CA SER A 10 13.09 8.28 14.40
C SER A 10 14.39 7.61 14.87
N LYS A 11 14.30 6.57 15.72
CA LYS A 11 15.43 5.82 16.28
C LYS A 11 15.61 4.44 15.64
N SER A 12 14.89 4.15 14.56
CA SER A 12 15.01 2.86 13.87
C SER A 12 16.42 2.67 13.32
N PRO A 13 17.07 1.50 13.54
CA PRO A 13 18.47 1.29 13.21
C PRO A 13 18.77 1.38 11.71
N ASP A 14 17.80 1.03 10.85
CA ASP A 14 17.96 1.03 9.39
C ASP A 14 17.23 2.21 8.73
N ILE A 15 17.12 3.35 9.42
CA ILE A 15 16.29 4.48 8.97
C ILE A 15 16.68 4.98 7.57
N ASP A 16 17.97 5.04 7.25
CA ASP A 16 18.45 5.48 5.93
C ASP A 16 18.09 4.49 4.83
N LYS A 17 18.16 3.18 5.10
CA LYS A 17 17.74 2.13 4.15
C LYS A 17 16.23 2.14 3.94
N ILE A 18 15.47 2.38 5.02
CA ILE A 18 14.02 2.50 4.98
C ILE A 18 13.61 3.70 4.11
N GLU A 19 14.22 4.86 4.34
CA GLU A 19 13.97 6.07 3.56
C GLU A 19 14.34 5.87 2.10
N SER A 20 15.53 5.30 1.81
CA SER A 20 15.96 4.98 0.46
C SER A 20 14.99 4.04 -0.26
N LEU A 21 14.50 2.98 0.44
CA LEU A 21 13.53 2.06 -0.13
C LEU A 21 12.18 2.73 -0.41
N CYS A 22 11.70 3.58 0.48
CA CYS A 22 10.51 4.40 0.24
C CYS A 22 10.66 5.25 -1.01
N ASN A 23 11.73 6.04 -1.08
CA ASN A 23 11.95 7.00 -2.15
C ASN A 23 12.18 6.34 -3.51
N SER A 24 12.82 5.16 -3.56
CA SER A 24 13.04 4.41 -4.80
C SER A 24 11.83 3.62 -5.30
N SER A 25 10.86 3.34 -4.43
CA SER A 25 9.69 2.51 -4.76
C SER A 25 8.52 3.33 -5.28
N PHE A 26 8.42 4.57 -4.85
CA PHE A 26 7.33 5.49 -5.17
C PHE A 26 7.95 6.65 -5.94
N SER A 27 8.01 6.50 -7.28
CA SER A 27 8.42 7.58 -8.16
C SER A 27 7.51 8.78 -7.96
N ASP A 28 8.03 9.96 -8.17
CA ASP A 28 7.47 11.32 -8.28
C ASP A 28 5.99 11.60 -7.96
N SER A 29 5.18 10.59 -7.65
CA SER A 29 3.85 10.80 -7.12
C SER A 29 4.00 11.39 -5.71
N ASP A 30 3.71 12.65 -5.56
CA ASP A 30 3.62 13.40 -4.29
C ASP A 30 2.77 12.72 -3.19
N VAL A 31 2.22 11.54 -3.49
CA VAL A 31 1.25 10.83 -2.66
C VAL A 31 1.94 10.04 -1.57
N VAL A 32 3.01 9.30 -1.90
CA VAL A 32 3.72 8.46 -0.94
C VAL A 32 5.17 8.91 -0.83
N SER A 33 5.51 9.62 0.25
CA SER A 33 6.90 9.93 0.59
C SER A 33 7.18 9.47 2.01
N PHE A 34 8.43 9.11 2.31
CA PHE A 34 8.87 8.71 3.65
C PHE A 34 8.42 9.71 4.73
N ARG A 35 8.56 11.03 4.47
CA ARG A 35 8.12 12.09 5.37
C ARG A 35 6.61 12.05 5.65
N LYS A 36 5.80 11.79 4.61
CA LYS A 36 4.33 11.70 4.75
C LYS A 36 3.94 10.46 5.54
N LEU A 37 4.55 9.30 5.24
CA LEU A 37 4.32 8.06 5.97
C LEU A 37 4.69 8.19 7.46
N ARG A 38 5.84 8.78 7.76
CA ARG A 38 6.25 9.07 9.15
C ARG A 38 5.28 10.00 9.89
N ARG A 39 4.73 11.00 9.20
CA ARG A 39 3.70 11.88 9.79
C ARG A 39 2.42 11.10 10.07
N LYS A 40 2.01 10.24 9.13
CA LYS A 40 0.83 9.38 9.28
C LYS A 40 0.99 8.38 10.42
N ALA A 41 2.17 7.81 10.58
CA ALA A 41 2.53 6.85 11.63
C ALA A 41 2.53 7.42 13.06
N LYS A 42 2.22 8.71 13.22
CA LYS A 42 1.94 9.30 14.55
C LYS A 42 0.51 9.03 15.04
N LYS A 43 -0.36 8.52 14.18
CA LYS A 43 -1.71 8.11 14.55
C LYS A 43 -1.66 6.69 15.14
N ASP A 44 -2.46 6.43 16.16
CA ASP A 44 -2.50 5.14 16.85
C ASP A 44 -3.01 3.99 15.97
N ASN A 45 -3.82 4.31 14.96
CA ASN A 45 -4.36 3.35 14.01
C ASN A 45 -3.45 3.10 12.79
N VAL A 46 -2.21 3.61 12.79
CA VAL A 46 -1.27 3.43 11.67
C VAL A 46 -0.08 2.58 12.09
N ALA A 47 0.13 1.47 11.38
CA ALA A 47 1.32 0.64 11.48
C ALA A 47 2.27 0.94 10.33
N PHE A 48 3.40 1.59 10.61
CA PHE A 48 4.50 1.77 9.66
C PHE A 48 5.65 0.87 10.10
N GLU A 49 5.82 -0.27 9.44
CA GLU A 49 6.64 -1.39 9.89
C GLU A 49 7.80 -1.70 8.93
N ALA A 50 8.97 -1.98 9.51
CA ALA A 50 10.13 -2.54 8.82
C ALA A 50 10.23 -4.03 9.10
N TYR A 51 10.53 -4.83 8.07
CA TYR A 51 10.61 -6.28 8.14
C TYR A 51 12.05 -6.76 8.00
N TYR A 52 12.35 -7.87 8.67
CA TYR A 52 13.69 -8.43 8.77
C TYR A 52 13.67 -9.95 8.60
N ILE A 53 14.66 -10.47 7.89
CA ILE A 53 14.97 -11.90 7.79
C ILE A 53 16.36 -12.10 8.40
N GLU A 54 16.45 -12.95 9.44
CA GLU A 54 17.72 -13.21 10.13
C GLU A 54 18.47 -11.94 10.55
N GLY A 55 17.70 -10.94 11.03
CA GLY A 55 18.23 -9.64 11.42
C GLY A 55 18.53 -8.66 10.28
N ASN A 56 18.41 -9.07 9.03
CA ASN A 56 18.66 -8.22 7.87
C ASN A 56 17.39 -7.54 7.39
N PHE A 57 17.43 -6.22 7.24
CA PHE A 57 16.32 -5.43 6.67
C PHE A 57 15.97 -5.89 5.26
N CYS A 58 14.67 -6.14 5.00
CA CYS A 58 14.20 -6.69 3.73
C CYS A 58 12.97 -6.01 3.13
N ALA A 59 12.12 -5.37 3.91
CA ALA A 59 10.89 -4.76 3.41
C ALA A 59 10.32 -3.73 4.37
N ILE A 60 9.33 -2.96 3.86
CA ILE A 60 8.50 -2.04 4.65
C ILE A 60 7.03 -2.23 4.29
N SER A 61 6.14 -1.87 5.22
CA SER A 61 4.73 -1.59 4.94
C SER A 61 4.23 -0.40 5.75
N CYS A 62 3.24 0.32 5.22
CA CYS A 62 2.48 1.30 5.97
C CYS A 62 0.99 1.02 5.78
N ILE A 63 0.28 0.81 6.88
CA ILE A 63 -1.09 0.32 6.92
C ILE A 63 -1.87 1.19 7.89
N GLU A 64 -3.07 1.60 7.52
CA GLU A 64 -3.99 2.33 8.38
C GLU A 64 -5.23 1.47 8.64
N PHE A 65 -5.55 1.26 9.91
CA PHE A 65 -6.68 0.46 10.37
C PHE A 65 -7.86 1.38 10.69
N PHE A 66 -8.99 1.14 10.06
CA PHE A 66 -10.26 1.79 10.33
C PHE A 66 -11.23 0.75 10.90
N GLU A 67 -12.31 1.19 11.47
CA GLU A 67 -13.34 0.30 12.05
C GLU A 67 -13.94 -0.64 10.99
N LYS A 68 -14.18 -0.14 9.77
CA LYS A 68 -14.89 -0.86 8.71
C LYS A 68 -13.97 -1.38 7.59
N PHE A 69 -12.70 -1.01 7.57
CA PHE A 69 -11.75 -1.42 6.54
C PHE A 69 -10.30 -1.22 6.97
N VAL A 70 -9.38 -1.82 6.23
CA VAL A 70 -7.94 -1.58 6.35
C VAL A 70 -7.41 -1.02 5.04
N TYR A 71 -6.53 -0.02 5.11
CA TYR A 71 -5.93 0.57 3.92
C TYR A 71 -4.41 0.42 3.90
N ILE A 72 -3.89 -0.12 2.80
CA ILE A 72 -2.45 -0.28 2.55
C ILE A 72 -1.93 0.95 1.82
N HIS A 73 -1.17 1.80 2.52
CA HIS A 73 -0.50 2.96 1.91
C HIS A 73 0.70 2.55 1.09
N CYS A 74 1.44 1.55 1.54
CA CYS A 74 2.56 0.98 0.80
C CYS A 74 2.97 -0.40 1.30
N ILE A 75 3.48 -1.20 0.37
CA ILE A 75 4.34 -2.37 0.64
C ILE A 75 5.52 -2.25 -0.31
N SER A 76 6.74 -2.34 0.20
CA SER A 76 7.93 -2.37 -0.62
C SER A 76 8.94 -3.38 -0.12
N VAL A 77 9.46 -4.20 -1.05
CA VAL A 77 10.47 -5.23 -0.77
C VAL A 77 11.78 -4.81 -1.40
N TYR A 78 12.86 -4.85 -0.63
CA TYR A 78 14.21 -4.52 -1.08
C TYR A 78 14.65 -5.45 -2.21
N GLY A 79 15.28 -4.90 -3.27
CA GLY A 79 15.50 -5.59 -4.54
C GLY A 79 15.99 -7.02 -4.44
N ARG A 80 17.05 -7.27 -3.64
CA ARG A 80 17.63 -8.61 -3.44
C ARG A 80 16.70 -9.64 -2.76
N TYR A 81 15.59 -9.19 -2.20
CA TYR A 81 14.61 -10.03 -1.51
C TYR A 81 13.30 -10.19 -2.30
N ARG A 82 13.17 -9.54 -3.48
CA ARG A 82 12.01 -9.70 -4.34
C ARG A 82 11.89 -11.13 -4.87
N SER A 83 10.70 -11.51 -5.31
CA SER A 83 10.37 -12.84 -5.84
C SER A 83 10.63 -14.02 -4.89
N LYS A 84 10.78 -13.76 -3.58
CA LYS A 84 10.98 -14.76 -2.52
C LYS A 84 9.77 -14.93 -1.60
N GLY A 85 8.58 -14.47 -2.02
CA GLY A 85 7.34 -14.60 -1.27
C GLY A 85 7.18 -13.60 -0.09
N ILE A 86 8.15 -12.69 0.14
CA ILE A 86 8.10 -11.75 1.30
C ILE A 86 6.87 -10.84 1.24
N GLY A 87 6.55 -10.29 0.07
CA GLY A 87 5.35 -9.46 -0.10
C GLY A 87 4.07 -10.22 0.26
N SER A 88 3.95 -11.48 -0.16
CA SER A 88 2.80 -12.35 0.17
C SER A 88 2.70 -12.65 1.66
N LEU A 89 3.83 -12.86 2.36
CA LEU A 89 3.84 -13.02 3.81
C LEU A 89 3.37 -11.75 4.52
N ILE A 90 3.79 -10.57 4.04
CA ILE A 90 3.34 -9.28 4.58
C ILE A 90 1.83 -9.12 4.36
N LEU A 91 1.31 -9.37 3.15
CA LEU A 91 -0.14 -9.31 2.87
C LEU A 91 -0.93 -10.28 3.74
N SER A 92 -0.45 -11.51 3.92
CA SER A 92 -1.07 -12.50 4.80
C SER A 92 -1.16 -12.02 6.25
N ASP A 93 -0.09 -11.38 6.77
CA ASP A 93 -0.12 -10.78 8.12
C ASP A 93 -1.11 -9.62 8.21
N ILE A 94 -1.19 -8.77 7.18
CA ILE A 94 -2.15 -7.67 7.12
C ILE A 94 -3.58 -8.19 7.16
N ARG A 95 -3.94 -9.16 6.32
CA ARG A 95 -5.27 -9.77 6.28
C ARG A 95 -5.65 -10.43 7.60
N ARG A 96 -4.71 -11.16 8.22
CA ARG A 96 -4.93 -11.74 9.54
C ARG A 96 -5.23 -10.68 10.61
N ARG A 97 -4.59 -9.51 10.53
CA ARG A 97 -4.82 -8.37 11.45
C ARG A 97 -6.09 -7.60 11.13
N ALA A 98 -6.50 -7.57 9.87
CA ALA A 98 -7.75 -6.97 9.43
C ALA A 98 -8.97 -7.76 9.95
N GLY A 99 -8.82 -9.08 10.17
CA GLY A 99 -9.96 -9.94 10.57
C GLY A 99 -10.98 -10.03 9.43
N ASP A 100 -12.22 -9.65 9.71
CA ASP A 100 -13.35 -9.76 8.77
C ASP A 100 -13.58 -8.49 7.94
N VAL A 101 -12.85 -7.40 8.20
CA VAL A 101 -13.02 -6.18 7.41
C VAL A 101 -12.18 -6.20 6.14
N PRO A 102 -12.68 -5.61 5.02
CA PRO A 102 -11.97 -5.61 3.75
C PRO A 102 -10.67 -4.81 3.81
N VAL A 103 -9.68 -5.27 3.03
CA VAL A 103 -8.38 -4.62 2.87
C VAL A 103 -8.31 -3.96 1.50
N PHE A 104 -7.98 -2.67 1.46
CA PHE A 104 -7.86 -1.88 0.23
C PHE A 104 -6.42 -1.45 -0.04
N ALA A 105 -6.10 -1.33 -1.32
CA ALA A 105 -4.89 -0.68 -1.80
C ALA A 105 -5.18 0.06 -3.12
N GLU A 106 -4.30 0.98 -3.48
CA GLU A 106 -4.36 1.69 -4.76
C GLU A 106 -3.14 1.36 -5.60
N ILE A 107 -3.39 1.15 -6.90
CA ILE A 107 -2.36 0.91 -7.91
C ILE A 107 -2.42 2.03 -8.93
N GLU A 108 -1.32 2.74 -9.09
CA GLU A 108 -1.19 3.81 -10.08
C GLU A 108 -1.37 3.25 -11.49
N ARG A 109 -2.26 3.87 -12.26
CA ARG A 109 -2.50 3.54 -13.68
C ARG A 109 -1.48 4.29 -14.54
N SER A 110 -0.79 3.57 -15.40
CA SER A 110 0.06 4.23 -16.37
C SER A 110 -0.78 4.77 -17.53
N ASN A 111 -0.59 6.04 -17.86
CA ASN A 111 -1.25 6.69 -19.00
C ASN A 111 -0.54 6.43 -20.33
N GLU A 112 0.53 5.64 -20.34
CA GLU A 112 1.39 5.45 -21.50
C GLU A 112 1.63 3.98 -21.86
N ASN A 113 1.72 3.72 -23.17
CA ASN A 113 2.16 2.45 -23.73
C ASN A 113 3.69 2.32 -23.57
N GLY A 114 4.16 1.50 -22.60
CA GLY A 114 5.60 1.30 -22.42
C GLY A 114 6.02 0.55 -21.16
N THR A 115 7.23 0.79 -20.68
CA THR A 115 7.84 0.13 -19.52
C THR A 115 7.09 0.36 -18.20
N GLU A 116 6.36 1.45 -18.07
CA GLU A 116 5.52 1.75 -16.89
C GLU A 116 4.33 0.80 -16.80
N ASN A 117 3.73 0.44 -17.94
CA ASN A 117 2.66 -0.56 -18.01
C ASN A 117 3.12 -1.93 -17.49
N LEU A 118 4.37 -2.34 -17.75
CA LEU A 118 4.92 -3.60 -17.22
C LEU A 118 5.07 -3.59 -15.69
N LYS A 119 5.36 -2.45 -15.09
CA LYS A 119 5.44 -2.30 -13.63
C LYS A 119 4.05 -2.44 -13.01
N GLU A 120 3.06 -1.75 -13.58
CA GLU A 120 1.66 -1.82 -13.16
C GLU A 120 1.14 -3.27 -13.23
N LEU A 121 1.34 -3.93 -14.37
CA LEU A 121 0.92 -5.32 -14.58
C LEU A 121 1.52 -6.28 -13.53
N LYS A 122 2.81 -6.14 -13.20
CA LYS A 122 3.47 -6.96 -12.17
C LYS A 122 2.89 -6.72 -10.78
N ILE A 123 2.49 -5.48 -10.48
CA ILE A 123 1.87 -5.13 -9.20
C ILE A 123 0.46 -5.72 -9.14
N LEU A 124 -0.33 -5.59 -10.23
CA LEU A 124 -1.66 -6.19 -10.34
C LEU A 124 -1.61 -7.72 -10.20
N GLU A 125 -0.68 -8.39 -10.92
CA GLU A 125 -0.47 -9.83 -10.79
C GLU A 125 -0.10 -10.24 -9.36
N PHE A 126 0.75 -9.46 -8.69
CA PHE A 126 1.13 -9.71 -7.30
C PHE A 126 -0.08 -9.66 -6.38
N PHE A 127 -0.91 -8.63 -6.48
CA PHE A 127 -2.12 -8.51 -5.67
C PHE A 127 -3.16 -9.57 -6.02
N ALA A 128 -3.38 -9.86 -7.31
CA ALA A 128 -4.31 -10.90 -7.76
C ALA A 128 -3.95 -12.29 -7.23
N LYS A 129 -2.66 -12.68 -7.27
CA LYS A 129 -2.15 -13.94 -6.68
C LYS A 129 -2.37 -14.02 -5.17
N ASN A 130 -2.55 -12.89 -4.50
CA ASN A 130 -2.81 -12.81 -3.06
C ASN A 130 -4.30 -12.56 -2.75
N GLY A 131 -5.20 -12.78 -3.73
CA GLY A 131 -6.65 -12.74 -3.53
C GLY A 131 -7.27 -11.35 -3.56
N PHE A 132 -6.57 -10.35 -4.10
CA PHE A 132 -7.15 -9.03 -4.37
C PHE A 132 -7.71 -8.97 -5.79
N CYS A 133 -8.78 -8.22 -5.96
CA CYS A 133 -9.41 -7.94 -7.26
C CYS A 133 -9.64 -6.44 -7.43
N ASP A 134 -9.86 -6.03 -8.69
CA ASP A 134 -10.31 -4.66 -9.01
C ASP A 134 -11.73 -4.46 -8.46
N THR A 135 -11.95 -3.36 -7.77
CA THR A 135 -13.27 -3.02 -7.22
C THR A 135 -14.22 -2.46 -8.28
N GLY A 136 -13.74 -2.16 -9.48
CA GLY A 136 -14.48 -1.43 -10.52
C GLY A 136 -14.45 0.09 -10.33
N PHE A 137 -13.66 0.59 -9.37
CA PHE A 137 -13.52 2.02 -9.11
C PHE A 137 -12.08 2.48 -9.24
N SER A 138 -11.90 3.74 -9.62
CA SER A 138 -10.60 4.41 -9.62
C SER A 138 -10.66 5.73 -8.88
N VAL A 139 -9.51 6.16 -8.41
CA VAL A 139 -9.33 7.38 -7.63
C VAL A 139 -8.41 8.32 -8.40
N GLY A 140 -8.96 9.47 -8.82
CA GLY A 140 -8.20 10.53 -9.45
C GLY A 140 -7.44 11.36 -8.41
N ARG A 141 -6.14 11.64 -8.70
CA ARG A 141 -5.31 12.52 -7.88
C ARG A 141 -4.45 13.39 -8.77
N ARG A 142 -4.76 14.68 -8.84
CA ARG A 142 -4.02 15.63 -9.70
C ARG A 142 -3.96 15.15 -11.16
N LYS A 143 -2.82 14.60 -11.59
CA LYS A 143 -2.56 14.13 -12.96
C LYS A 143 -2.66 12.62 -13.13
N ASN A 144 -2.76 11.85 -12.03
CA ASN A 144 -2.69 10.40 -12.04
C ASN A 144 -3.99 9.77 -11.55
N ASP A 145 -4.40 8.70 -12.21
CA ASP A 145 -5.51 7.86 -11.78
C ASP A 145 -4.96 6.58 -11.13
N PHE A 146 -5.65 6.09 -10.13
CA PHE A 146 -5.29 4.88 -9.39
C PHE A 146 -6.46 3.89 -9.41
N SER A 147 -6.22 2.65 -9.80
CA SER A 147 -7.19 1.56 -9.59
C SER A 147 -7.31 1.25 -8.10
N LEU A 148 -8.52 1.23 -7.58
CA LEU A 148 -8.78 0.75 -6.24
C LEU A 148 -9.00 -0.76 -6.27
N ILE A 149 -8.19 -1.48 -5.51
CA ILE A 149 -8.25 -2.94 -5.39
C ILE A 149 -8.60 -3.35 -3.96
N SER A 150 -9.23 -4.51 -3.80
CA SER A 150 -9.59 -5.07 -2.49
C SER A 150 -9.53 -6.59 -2.49
N ASP A 151 -9.39 -7.19 -1.30
CA ASP A 151 -9.58 -8.64 -1.06
C ASP A 151 -11.07 -9.02 -0.88
N SER A 152 -11.97 -8.07 -1.10
CA SER A 152 -13.42 -8.20 -1.08
C SER A 152 -14.04 -7.56 -2.32
N TYR A 153 -15.32 -7.78 -2.56
CA TYR A 153 -16.06 -7.31 -3.74
C TYR A 153 -17.48 -6.88 -3.39
N GLY A 154 -18.20 -6.30 -4.36
CA GLY A 154 -19.61 -5.93 -4.21
C GLY A 154 -19.84 -4.58 -3.51
N PHE A 155 -18.87 -3.66 -3.60
CA PHE A 155 -18.99 -2.33 -3.01
C PHE A 155 -19.88 -1.41 -3.83
N THR A 156 -20.70 -0.63 -3.13
CA THR A 156 -21.45 0.50 -3.73
C THR A 156 -20.55 1.73 -3.90
N ALA A 157 -20.98 2.67 -4.73
CA ALA A 157 -20.25 3.94 -4.92
C ALA A 157 -20.17 4.75 -3.62
N GLU A 158 -21.22 4.71 -2.79
CA GLU A 158 -21.28 5.39 -1.49
C GLU A 158 -20.24 4.82 -0.51
N GLU A 159 -20.14 3.48 -0.42
CA GLU A 159 -19.15 2.82 0.42
C GLU A 159 -17.72 3.16 -0.01
N ILE A 160 -17.45 3.14 -1.32
CA ILE A 160 -16.15 3.53 -1.86
C ILE A 160 -15.84 5.00 -1.55
N PHE A 161 -16.83 5.88 -1.63
CA PHE A 161 -16.65 7.29 -1.28
C PHE A 161 -16.29 7.46 0.20
N GLU A 162 -16.97 6.76 1.11
CA GLU A 162 -16.63 6.77 2.55
C GLU A 162 -15.21 6.26 2.81
N ILE A 163 -14.83 5.14 2.17
CA ILE A 163 -13.49 4.53 2.29
C ILE A 163 -12.43 5.53 1.82
N CYS A 164 -12.59 6.08 0.61
CA CYS A 164 -11.63 7.02 0.04
C CYS A 164 -11.47 8.29 0.88
N ASN A 165 -12.57 8.85 1.37
CA ASN A 165 -12.51 9.99 2.29
C ASN A 165 -11.84 9.64 3.63
N GLY A 166 -12.03 8.42 4.13
CA GLY A 166 -11.43 7.95 5.38
C GLY A 166 -9.91 8.01 5.33
N TYR A 167 -9.28 7.32 4.37
CA TYR A 167 -7.82 7.21 4.31
C TYR A 167 -7.13 8.42 3.68
N SER A 168 -7.84 9.22 2.85
CA SER A 168 -7.28 10.42 2.21
C SER A 168 -7.27 11.65 3.12
N ARG A 169 -8.02 11.63 4.23
CA ARG A 169 -8.24 12.78 5.11
C ARG A 169 -6.95 13.49 5.49
N GLY A 170 -6.86 14.77 5.12
CA GLY A 170 -5.71 15.63 5.40
C GLY A 170 -4.54 15.47 4.41
N PHE A 171 -4.69 14.70 3.34
CA PHE A 171 -3.68 14.52 2.29
C PHE A 171 -4.13 15.06 0.94
N TYR A 172 -5.36 14.77 0.52
CA TYR A 172 -5.95 15.19 -0.75
C TYR A 172 -7.46 14.95 -0.72
N SER A 173 -8.19 15.54 -1.68
CA SER A 173 -9.60 15.23 -1.93
C SER A 173 -9.66 14.23 -3.07
N PRO A 174 -10.17 13.01 -2.86
CA PRO A 174 -10.24 11.99 -3.91
C PRO A 174 -11.34 12.32 -4.92
N GLU A 175 -11.04 12.16 -6.19
CA GLU A 175 -12.03 12.11 -7.28
C GLU A 175 -12.30 10.65 -7.61
N ILE A 176 -13.52 10.17 -7.36
CA ILE A 176 -13.87 8.76 -7.55
C ILE A 176 -14.55 8.61 -8.91
N LYS A 177 -14.09 7.63 -9.69
CA LYS A 177 -14.60 7.30 -11.02
C LYS A 177 -15.02 5.83 -11.04
N VAL A 178 -16.14 5.53 -11.70
CA VAL A 178 -16.54 4.16 -11.99
C VAL A 178 -15.82 3.71 -13.26
N ASN A 179 -15.11 2.61 -13.19
CA ASN A 179 -14.47 2.00 -14.37
C ASN A 179 -15.57 1.35 -15.23
N ARG A 180 -15.67 1.75 -16.48
CA ARG A 180 -16.55 1.13 -17.47
C ARG A 180 -15.87 -0.01 -18.16
#